data_982caff25c136c0221fa9487c4d5f2ba
#
_entry.id   982caff25c136c0221fa9487c4d5f2ba
#
_cell.length_a   1.000
_cell.length_b   1.000
_cell.length_c   1.000
_cell.angle_alpha   90.00
_cell.angle_beta   90.00
_cell.angle_gamma   90.00
#
_symmetry.space_group_name_H-M   'P 1'
#
loop_
_entity.id
_entity.type
_entity.pdbx_description
1 polymer ?
#
loop_
_entity_poly.entity_id
_entity_poly.type
_entity_poly.pdbx_seq_one_letter_code
_entity_poly.pdbx_strand_id
1 'polypeptide(L)'
;MMAAVGKGPTNTANQVKQNLAAAWLGLQELKLSPSKLDQQRIVSYKKSNPAHLAFDMLRTNLLNMMRSNGWTRLAITSPTKNCGKSMVVANLALALGHQADLRSIVLDMDMRSPALAKLFDVRERLSIAELLRGRIEPHQLLRRVGTNLAFGLNTEAVVGAAEVIHNERTHQMISGMVNRYKPGIVVYDLPPMLVSDDVSAILPHVDCVLMVAAAGRT
;
A
#
# COMPACT_ATOMS: atom_id res chain seq x y z
N MET A 1 11.95 -7.69 -55.26
CA MET A 1 11.98 -6.60 -54.30
C MET A 1 10.86 -6.85 -53.29
N MET A 2 11.20 -7.55 -52.16
CA MET A 2 10.23 -7.89 -51.11
C MET A 2 10.31 -6.84 -50.04
N ALA A 3 9.19 -6.13 -49.81
CA ALA A 3 9.04 -5.14 -48.73
C ALA A 3 8.88 -5.85 -47.38
N ALA A 4 9.75 -5.53 -46.43
CA ALA A 4 9.64 -5.98 -45.05
C ALA A 4 8.46 -5.27 -44.39
N VAL A 5 7.44 -6.04 -43.99
CA VAL A 5 6.33 -5.55 -43.17
C VAL A 5 6.88 -5.30 -41.73
N GLY A 6 7.03 -4.03 -41.39
CA GLY A 6 7.40 -3.61 -40.05
C GLY A 6 6.36 -4.05 -39.03
N LYS A 7 6.77 -4.79 -38.02
CA LYS A 7 5.96 -5.11 -36.84
C LYS A 7 5.64 -3.79 -36.12
N GLY A 8 4.39 -3.34 -36.19
CA GLY A 8 3.93 -2.08 -35.66
C GLY A 8 3.99 -1.99 -34.11
N PRO A 9 3.90 -0.78 -33.53
CA PRO A 9 4.06 -0.47 -32.10
C PRO A 9 3.02 -1.13 -31.18
N THR A 10 1.95 -1.72 -31.70
CA THR A 10 0.88 -2.39 -30.96
C THR A 10 1.31 -3.66 -30.22
N ASN A 11 2.33 -4.38 -30.72
CA ASN A 11 2.76 -5.65 -30.14
C ASN A 11 3.56 -5.45 -28.84
N THR A 12 4.33 -4.38 -28.75
CA THR A 12 5.16 -4.07 -27.57
C THR A 12 4.31 -3.62 -26.38
N ALA A 13 3.28 -2.80 -26.60
CA ALA A 13 2.40 -2.32 -25.54
C ALA A 13 1.54 -3.46 -24.95
N ASN A 14 1.07 -4.39 -25.78
CA ASN A 14 0.35 -5.58 -25.31
C ASN A 14 1.27 -6.51 -24.49
N GLN A 15 2.50 -6.71 -24.94
CA GLN A 15 3.48 -7.52 -24.21
C GLN A 15 3.79 -6.90 -22.82
N VAL A 16 3.97 -5.59 -22.73
CA VAL A 16 4.20 -4.89 -21.46
C VAL A 16 3.01 -5.06 -20.50
N LYS A 17 1.77 -4.92 -21.01
CA LYS A 17 0.56 -5.13 -20.20
C LYS A 17 0.45 -6.58 -19.69
N GLN A 18 0.76 -7.57 -20.53
CA GLN A 18 0.75 -8.98 -20.16
C GLN A 18 1.81 -9.29 -19.10
N ASN A 19 3.03 -8.79 -19.26
CA ASN A 19 4.11 -8.96 -18.29
C ASN A 19 3.76 -8.33 -16.94
N LEU A 20 3.13 -7.15 -16.95
CA LEU A 20 2.68 -6.48 -15.73
C LEU A 20 1.56 -7.26 -15.04
N ALA A 21 0.59 -7.78 -15.79
CA ALA A 21 -0.47 -8.62 -15.23
C ALA A 21 0.11 -9.91 -14.62
N ALA A 22 1.05 -10.56 -15.31
CA ALA A 22 1.75 -11.75 -14.81
C ALA A 22 2.53 -11.46 -13.52
N ALA A 23 3.22 -10.30 -13.43
CA ALA A 23 3.93 -9.89 -12.23
C ALA A 23 3.00 -9.73 -11.02
N TRP A 24 1.80 -9.15 -11.21
CA TRP A 24 0.80 -9.01 -10.16
C TRP A 24 0.20 -10.34 -9.75
N LEU A 25 -0.19 -11.19 -10.71
CA LEU A 25 -0.77 -12.51 -10.42
C LEU A 25 0.24 -13.47 -9.80
N GLY A 26 1.53 -13.26 -10.06
CA GLY A 26 2.63 -14.03 -9.44
C GLY A 26 2.89 -13.68 -7.97
N LEU A 27 2.28 -12.60 -7.43
CA LEU A 27 2.36 -12.31 -6.00
C LEU A 27 1.59 -13.36 -5.20
N GLN A 28 2.15 -13.77 -4.07
CA GLN A 28 1.48 -14.67 -3.14
C GLN A 28 0.15 -14.06 -2.65
N GLU A 29 -0.90 -14.86 -2.64
CA GLU A 29 -2.22 -14.40 -2.21
C GLU A 29 -2.33 -14.34 -0.69
N LEU A 30 -2.82 -13.22 -0.18
CA LEU A 30 -3.26 -13.06 1.19
C LEU A 30 -4.75 -13.40 1.30
N LYS A 31 -5.03 -14.55 1.91
CA LYS A 31 -6.41 -14.97 2.18
C LYS A 31 -6.94 -14.27 3.42
N LEU A 32 -7.91 -13.40 3.23
CA LEU A 32 -8.54 -12.67 4.32
C LEU A 32 -9.69 -13.50 4.93
N SER A 33 -9.75 -13.55 6.25
CA SER A 33 -10.83 -14.22 7.00
C SER A 33 -11.94 -13.22 7.32
N PRO A 34 -13.17 -13.38 6.77
CA PRO A 34 -14.29 -12.46 7.05
C PRO A 34 -14.56 -12.27 8.53
N SER A 35 -14.54 -13.36 9.33
CA SER A 35 -14.80 -13.29 10.77
C SER A 35 -13.73 -12.48 11.51
N LYS A 36 -12.47 -12.56 11.09
CA LYS A 36 -11.38 -11.76 11.67
C LYS A 36 -11.49 -10.30 11.28
N LEU A 37 -11.84 -10.00 10.03
CA LEU A 37 -12.06 -8.63 9.58
C LEU A 37 -13.19 -7.96 10.35
N ASP A 38 -14.31 -8.65 10.59
CA ASP A 38 -15.42 -8.14 11.40
C ASP A 38 -14.99 -7.82 12.83
N GLN A 39 -14.23 -8.72 13.49
CA GLN A 39 -13.67 -8.51 14.83
C GLN A 39 -12.76 -7.28 14.90
N GLN A 40 -12.03 -6.98 13.83
CA GLN A 40 -11.12 -5.83 13.73
C GLN A 40 -11.81 -4.57 13.19
N ARG A 41 -13.15 -4.57 13.02
CA ARG A 41 -13.92 -3.45 12.43
C ARG A 41 -13.46 -3.08 11.01
N ILE A 42 -12.99 -4.04 10.27
CA ILE A 42 -12.68 -3.88 8.86
C ILE A 42 -13.97 -4.17 8.09
N VAL A 43 -14.64 -3.12 7.63
CA VAL A 43 -15.99 -3.21 7.02
C VAL A 43 -15.97 -3.17 5.50
N SER A 44 -14.88 -2.64 4.91
CA SER A 44 -14.80 -2.40 3.47
C SER A 44 -14.58 -3.66 2.63
N TYR A 45 -14.47 -4.84 3.25
CA TYR A 45 -14.33 -6.11 2.52
C TYR A 45 -15.67 -6.62 1.97
N LYS A 46 -16.82 -6.14 2.51
CA LYS A 46 -18.16 -6.53 2.06
C LYS A 46 -19.11 -5.32 1.97
N LYS A 47 -19.85 -5.25 0.85
CA LYS A 47 -20.81 -4.15 0.59
C LYS A 47 -22.11 -4.25 1.40
N SER A 48 -22.36 -5.35 2.12
CA SER A 48 -23.55 -5.53 2.93
C SER A 48 -23.54 -4.76 4.26
N ASN A 49 -22.38 -4.27 4.70
CA ASN A 49 -22.28 -3.46 5.91
C ASN A 49 -22.37 -1.97 5.55
N PRO A 50 -23.39 -1.21 5.98
CA PRO A 50 -23.57 0.21 5.62
C PRO A 50 -22.36 1.09 5.95
N ALA A 51 -21.55 0.72 6.96
CA ALA A 51 -20.36 1.48 7.34
C ALA A 51 -19.28 1.51 6.24
N HIS A 52 -19.33 0.62 5.23
CA HIS A 52 -18.40 0.66 4.10
C HIS A 52 -18.57 1.95 3.26
N LEU A 53 -19.78 2.54 3.24
CA LEU A 53 -20.07 3.74 2.45
C LEU A 53 -19.15 4.92 2.80
N ALA A 54 -18.83 5.09 4.08
CA ALA A 54 -17.90 6.14 4.51
C ALA A 54 -16.51 5.98 3.87
N PHE A 55 -16.02 4.74 3.77
CA PHE A 55 -14.74 4.46 3.12
C PHE A 55 -14.81 4.53 1.60
N ASP A 56 -15.95 4.20 1.00
CA ASP A 56 -16.18 4.40 -0.44
C ASP A 56 -16.20 5.88 -0.80
N MET A 57 -16.83 6.72 0.03
CA MET A 57 -16.79 8.18 -0.14
C MET A 57 -15.37 8.74 0.05
N LEU A 58 -14.67 8.32 1.11
CA LEU A 58 -13.27 8.72 1.35
C LEU A 58 -12.39 8.35 0.16
N ARG A 59 -12.47 7.09 -0.33
CA ARG A 59 -11.76 6.63 -1.53
C ARG A 59 -12.05 7.51 -2.73
N THR A 60 -13.34 7.77 -3.00
CA THR A 60 -13.75 8.53 -4.18
C THR A 60 -13.24 9.96 -4.15
N ASN A 61 -13.38 10.64 -3.02
CA ASN A 61 -12.87 12.01 -2.84
C ASN A 61 -11.34 12.05 -2.96
N LEU A 62 -10.65 11.10 -2.34
CA LEU A 62 -9.19 10.97 -2.40
C LEU A 62 -8.71 10.73 -3.84
N LEU A 63 -9.30 9.77 -4.55
CA LEU A 63 -8.91 9.46 -5.93
C LEU A 63 -9.18 10.64 -6.88
N ASN A 64 -10.27 11.37 -6.70
CA ASN A 64 -10.56 12.56 -7.50
C ASN A 64 -9.49 13.64 -7.26
N MET A 65 -9.14 13.91 -6.00
CA MET A 65 -8.10 14.86 -5.64
C MET A 65 -6.72 14.43 -6.18
N MET A 66 -6.37 13.16 -6.03
CA MET A 66 -5.09 12.64 -6.52
C MET A 66 -5.00 12.71 -8.05
N ARG A 67 -6.05 12.33 -8.77
CA ARG A 67 -6.10 12.39 -10.24
C ARG A 67 -5.99 13.83 -10.76
N SER A 68 -6.69 14.78 -10.16
CA SER A 68 -6.65 16.19 -10.57
C SER A 68 -5.29 16.85 -10.37
N ASN A 69 -4.47 16.34 -9.44
CA ASN A 69 -3.13 16.85 -9.15
C ASN A 69 -1.99 15.97 -9.74
N GLY A 70 -2.31 14.85 -10.38
CA GLY A 70 -1.30 13.91 -10.88
C GLY A 70 -0.56 13.15 -9.76
N TRP A 71 -1.16 13.03 -8.57
CA TRP A 71 -0.56 12.40 -7.40
C TRP A 71 -0.74 10.89 -7.43
N THR A 72 0.26 10.16 -6.97
CA THR A 72 0.29 8.69 -6.94
C THR A 72 0.75 8.12 -5.59
N ARG A 73 1.28 8.96 -4.70
CA ARG A 73 1.85 8.55 -3.42
C ARG A 73 1.12 9.24 -2.27
N LEU A 74 0.39 8.44 -1.48
CA LEU A 74 -0.38 8.88 -0.33
C LEU A 74 0.29 8.42 0.96
N ALA A 75 0.59 9.34 1.88
CA ALA A 75 0.92 8.99 3.25
C ALA A 75 -0.34 9.06 4.13
N ILE A 76 -0.47 8.12 5.06
CA ILE A 76 -1.49 8.17 6.12
C ILE A 76 -0.78 8.17 7.46
N THR A 77 -1.04 9.18 8.27
CA THR A 77 -0.48 9.33 9.62
C THR A 77 -1.55 9.81 10.60
N SER A 78 -1.17 9.97 11.86
CA SER A 78 -2.01 10.56 12.92
C SER A 78 -1.16 11.46 13.80
N PRO A 79 -1.74 12.42 14.53
CA PRO A 79 -0.97 13.22 15.49
C PRO A 79 -0.36 12.34 16.60
N THR A 80 -1.18 11.46 17.20
CA THR A 80 -0.79 10.62 18.33
C THR A 80 -1.16 9.14 18.09
N LYS A 81 -0.73 8.26 19.00
CA LYS A 81 -1.09 6.84 18.97
C LYS A 81 -2.60 6.64 19.22
N ASN A 82 -3.10 5.49 18.78
CA ASN A 82 -4.47 5.02 19.03
C ASN A 82 -5.60 5.90 18.44
N CYS A 83 -5.32 6.70 17.42
CA CYS A 83 -6.32 7.47 16.65
C CYS A 83 -7.12 6.62 15.65
N GLY A 84 -6.84 5.32 15.54
CA GLY A 84 -7.48 4.43 14.57
C GLY A 84 -6.85 4.44 13.17
N LYS A 85 -5.66 5.03 12.99
CA LYS A 85 -4.93 5.15 11.73
C LYS A 85 -4.90 3.84 10.92
N SER A 86 -4.35 2.77 11.48
CA SER A 86 -4.18 1.50 10.75
C SER A 86 -5.51 0.83 10.40
N MET A 87 -6.58 1.03 11.19
CA MET A 87 -7.94 0.60 10.85
C MET A 87 -8.47 1.39 9.64
N VAL A 88 -8.21 2.71 9.59
CA VAL A 88 -8.56 3.55 8.43
C VAL A 88 -7.77 3.10 7.20
N VAL A 89 -6.46 2.87 7.34
CA VAL A 89 -5.60 2.35 6.25
C VAL A 89 -6.13 1.02 5.71
N ALA A 90 -6.43 0.06 6.59
CA ALA A 90 -6.93 -1.26 6.19
C ALA A 90 -8.27 -1.17 5.43
N ASN A 91 -9.22 -0.37 5.93
CA ASN A 91 -10.51 -0.17 5.26
C ASN A 91 -10.36 0.56 3.92
N LEU A 92 -9.57 1.64 3.87
CA LEU A 92 -9.31 2.37 2.62
C LEU A 92 -8.61 1.49 1.59
N ALA A 93 -7.64 0.68 2.00
CA ALA A 93 -6.95 -0.27 1.14
C ALA A 93 -7.92 -1.27 0.48
N LEU A 94 -8.81 -1.87 1.26
CA LEU A 94 -9.83 -2.79 0.72
C LEU A 94 -10.82 -2.07 -0.20
N ALA A 95 -11.22 -0.83 0.14
CA ALA A 95 -12.05 -0.01 -0.73
C ALA A 95 -11.33 0.31 -2.06
N LEU A 96 -10.02 0.59 -2.05
CA LEU A 96 -9.19 0.76 -3.26
C LEU A 96 -9.12 -0.54 -4.07
N GLY A 97 -9.02 -1.69 -3.42
CA GLY A 97 -8.99 -3.01 -4.07
C GLY A 97 -10.26 -3.33 -4.88
N HIS A 98 -11.38 -2.65 -4.62
CA HIS A 98 -12.60 -2.79 -5.42
C HIS A 98 -12.58 -1.99 -6.75
N GLN A 99 -11.57 -1.17 -6.99
CA GLN A 99 -11.41 -0.42 -8.24
C GLN A 99 -10.76 -1.30 -9.31
N ALA A 100 -11.53 -1.73 -10.31
CA ALA A 100 -11.08 -2.67 -11.33
C ALA A 100 -9.93 -2.13 -12.19
N ASP A 101 -9.89 -0.82 -12.40
CA ASP A 101 -8.94 -0.10 -13.26
C ASP A 101 -7.73 0.47 -12.50
N LEU A 102 -7.65 0.28 -11.18
CA LEU A 102 -6.61 0.83 -10.34
C LEU A 102 -5.90 -0.27 -9.54
N ARG A 103 -4.60 -0.37 -9.69
CA ARG A 103 -3.75 -1.22 -8.83
C ARG A 103 -3.16 -0.38 -7.72
N SER A 104 -3.23 -0.91 -6.49
CA SER A 104 -2.78 -0.23 -5.27
C SER A 104 -1.77 -1.07 -4.51
N ILE A 105 -0.71 -0.44 -4.01
CA ILE A 105 0.23 -1.06 -3.07
C ILE A 105 0.14 -0.30 -1.75
N VAL A 106 0.00 -1.02 -0.64
CA VAL A 106 0.01 -0.47 0.72
C VAL A 106 1.24 -0.98 1.44
N LEU A 107 2.03 -0.07 1.98
CA LEU A 107 3.27 -0.35 2.70
C LEU A 107 3.12 0.01 4.17
N ASP A 108 3.33 -0.95 5.06
CA ASP A 108 3.35 -0.74 6.51
C ASP A 108 4.71 -0.14 6.91
N MET A 109 4.79 1.18 6.92
CA MET A 109 6.00 1.93 7.27
C MET A 109 6.05 2.30 8.76
N ASP A 110 5.04 1.94 9.58
CA ASP A 110 5.09 2.03 11.04
C ASP A 110 5.89 0.84 11.60
N MET A 111 7.17 0.79 11.26
CA MET A 111 8.05 -0.32 11.58
C MET A 111 8.31 -0.48 13.09
N ARG A 112 8.07 0.55 13.89
CA ARG A 112 8.22 0.51 15.34
C ARG A 112 7.03 -0.14 16.03
N SER A 113 5.82 0.00 15.45
CA SER A 113 4.58 -0.52 16.02
C SER A 113 3.63 -0.98 14.91
N PRO A 114 4.05 -1.99 14.10
CA PRO A 114 3.27 -2.45 12.96
C PRO A 114 1.94 -3.02 13.42
N ALA A 115 0.87 -2.67 12.71
CA ALA A 115 -0.48 -3.08 13.09
C ALA A 115 -1.25 -3.79 11.96
N LEU A 116 -0.93 -3.54 10.69
CA LEU A 116 -1.69 -4.05 9.56
C LEU A 116 -1.68 -5.58 9.49
N ALA A 117 -0.52 -6.22 9.72
CA ALA A 117 -0.43 -7.67 9.73
C ALA A 117 -1.34 -8.31 10.79
N LYS A 118 -1.40 -7.71 11.97
CA LYS A 118 -2.28 -8.16 13.06
C LYS A 118 -3.76 -7.97 12.71
N LEU A 119 -4.14 -6.86 12.07
CA LEU A 119 -5.50 -6.60 11.63
C LEU A 119 -6.00 -7.65 10.62
N PHE A 120 -5.10 -8.15 9.78
CA PHE A 120 -5.39 -9.16 8.76
C PHE A 120 -5.13 -10.61 9.21
N ASP A 121 -4.75 -10.84 10.49
CA ASP A 121 -4.36 -12.16 11.07
C ASP A 121 -3.23 -12.85 10.28
N VAL A 122 -2.26 -12.06 9.81
CA VAL A 122 -1.07 -12.58 9.10
C VAL A 122 -0.10 -13.16 10.12
N ARG A 123 0.26 -14.45 9.95
CA ARG A 123 1.13 -15.18 10.88
C ARG A 123 2.50 -15.51 10.31
N GLU A 124 2.63 -15.48 8.98
CA GLU A 124 3.92 -15.66 8.32
C GLU A 124 4.85 -14.49 8.64
N ARG A 125 6.14 -14.77 8.78
CA ARG A 125 7.12 -13.72 9.08
C ARG A 125 7.36 -12.85 7.85
N LEU A 126 6.95 -11.58 7.94
CA LEU A 126 7.13 -10.56 6.91
C LEU A 126 7.83 -9.35 7.51
N SER A 127 8.73 -8.75 6.75
CA SER A 127 9.41 -7.52 7.13
C SER A 127 9.74 -6.65 5.92
N ILE A 128 9.11 -5.47 5.87
CA ILE A 128 9.41 -4.48 4.85
C ILE A 128 10.88 -4.01 4.95
N ALA A 129 11.45 -4.01 6.15
CA ALA A 129 12.85 -3.63 6.35
C ALA A 129 13.83 -4.53 5.59
N GLU A 130 13.52 -5.82 5.41
CA GLU A 130 14.36 -6.72 4.63
C GLU A 130 14.36 -6.36 3.14
N LEU A 131 13.20 -5.93 2.61
CA LEU A 131 13.10 -5.37 1.27
C LEU A 131 13.91 -4.06 1.17
N LEU A 132 13.71 -3.13 2.08
CA LEU A 132 14.35 -1.80 2.05
C LEU A 132 15.87 -1.89 2.22
N ARG A 133 16.35 -2.88 2.96
CA ARG A 133 17.79 -3.23 3.04
C ARG A 133 18.31 -3.93 1.78
N GLY A 134 17.42 -4.31 0.85
CA GLY A 134 17.76 -5.03 -0.38
C GLY A 134 18.18 -6.49 -0.14
N ARG A 135 17.67 -7.11 0.92
CA ARG A 135 17.94 -8.52 1.26
C ARG A 135 16.95 -9.48 0.63
N ILE A 136 15.77 -9.00 0.27
CA ILE A 136 14.74 -9.75 -0.42
C ILE A 136 14.17 -8.96 -1.58
N GLU A 137 13.57 -9.67 -2.54
CA GLU A 137 12.88 -9.09 -3.68
C GLU A 137 11.43 -8.72 -3.33
N PRO A 138 10.81 -7.73 -4.02
CA PRO A 138 9.44 -7.31 -3.75
C PRO A 138 8.40 -8.45 -3.77
N HIS A 139 8.55 -9.45 -4.65
CA HIS A 139 7.62 -10.58 -4.73
C HIS A 139 7.66 -11.50 -3.51
N GLN A 140 8.75 -11.49 -2.76
CA GLN A 140 8.91 -12.26 -1.52
C GLN A 140 8.18 -11.59 -0.34
N LEU A 141 8.02 -10.25 -0.38
CA LEU A 141 7.32 -9.49 0.65
C LEU A 141 5.85 -9.29 0.33
N LEU A 142 5.54 -8.85 -0.91
CA LEU A 142 4.21 -8.40 -1.28
C LEU A 142 3.19 -9.54 -1.24
N ARG A 143 2.04 -9.27 -0.61
CA ARG A 143 0.89 -10.18 -0.53
C ARG A 143 -0.29 -9.53 -1.23
N ARG A 144 -0.80 -10.15 -2.31
CA ARG A 144 -1.96 -9.63 -3.04
C ARG A 144 -3.29 -10.04 -2.40
N VAL A 145 -4.24 -9.13 -2.48
CA VAL A 145 -5.66 -9.38 -2.20
C VAL A 145 -6.44 -9.14 -3.49
N GLY A 146 -7.06 -10.16 -4.01
CA GLY A 146 -7.69 -10.08 -5.34
C GLY A 146 -6.67 -9.79 -6.45
N THR A 147 -7.05 -8.93 -7.41
CA THR A 147 -6.22 -8.61 -8.60
C THR A 147 -5.59 -7.22 -8.56
N ASN A 148 -6.06 -6.34 -7.66
CA ASN A 148 -5.76 -4.90 -7.73
C ASN A 148 -5.12 -4.32 -6.46
N LEU A 149 -4.95 -5.12 -5.41
CA LEU A 149 -4.39 -4.67 -4.14
C LEU A 149 -3.24 -5.58 -3.72
N ALA A 150 -2.15 -4.98 -3.24
CA ALA A 150 -1.06 -5.71 -2.60
C ALA A 150 -0.58 -4.98 -1.36
N PHE A 151 -0.11 -5.75 -0.38
CA PHE A 151 0.41 -5.25 0.90
C PHE A 151 1.88 -5.65 1.08
N GLY A 152 2.71 -4.70 1.50
CA GLY A 152 4.00 -4.94 2.12
C GLY A 152 3.85 -4.74 3.64
N LEU A 153 3.94 -5.82 4.40
CA LEU A 153 3.59 -5.85 5.82
C LEU A 153 4.82 -6.07 6.71
N ASN A 154 4.69 -5.68 7.97
CA ASN A 154 5.56 -6.13 9.06
C ASN A 154 4.74 -6.94 10.06
N THR A 155 5.21 -8.12 10.43
CA THR A 155 4.60 -8.96 11.47
C THR A 155 5.18 -8.71 12.85
N GLU A 156 6.38 -8.11 12.91
CA GLU A 156 7.10 -7.77 14.13
C GLU A 156 7.69 -6.37 14.02
N ALA A 157 7.95 -5.75 15.17
CA ALA A 157 8.68 -4.48 15.22
C ALA A 157 10.10 -4.66 14.68
N VAL A 158 10.57 -3.66 13.94
CA VAL A 158 11.88 -3.67 13.30
C VAL A 158 12.90 -2.96 14.20
N VAL A 159 13.95 -3.66 14.55
CA VAL A 159 15.12 -3.04 15.21
C VAL A 159 15.86 -2.17 14.20
N GLY A 160 16.22 -0.95 14.59
CA GLY A 160 16.88 0.01 13.70
C GLY A 160 15.96 0.55 12.61
N ALA A 161 14.67 0.76 12.90
CA ALA A 161 13.69 1.28 11.96
C ALA A 161 14.09 2.64 11.39
N ALA A 162 14.61 3.55 12.24
CA ALA A 162 15.06 4.87 11.81
C ALA A 162 16.20 4.77 10.77
N GLU A 163 17.21 3.96 11.01
CA GLU A 163 18.33 3.77 10.09
C GLU A 163 17.89 3.21 8.74
N VAL A 164 16.85 2.35 8.74
CA VAL A 164 16.27 1.83 7.49
C VAL A 164 15.56 2.94 6.74
N ILE A 165 14.71 3.72 7.42
CA ILE A 165 13.89 4.75 6.77
C ILE A 165 14.77 5.87 6.22
N HIS A 166 15.77 6.32 6.97
CA HIS A 166 16.67 7.40 6.57
C HIS A 166 17.74 6.99 5.55
N ASN A 167 17.82 5.69 5.19
CA ASN A 167 18.79 5.22 4.22
C ASN A 167 18.34 5.55 2.79
N GLU A 168 19.23 6.13 1.99
CA GLU A 168 18.98 6.45 0.58
C GLU A 168 18.54 5.22 -0.24
N ARG A 169 19.04 4.03 0.11
CA ARG A 169 18.64 2.77 -0.51
C ARG A 169 17.14 2.49 -0.38
N THR A 170 16.51 2.94 0.69
CA THR A 170 15.06 2.79 0.88
C THR A 170 14.27 3.40 -0.27
N HIS A 171 14.64 4.59 -0.72
CA HIS A 171 13.98 5.27 -1.84
C HIS A 171 14.22 4.55 -3.16
N GLN A 172 15.43 4.02 -3.36
CA GLN A 172 15.77 3.23 -4.54
C GLN A 172 14.96 1.93 -4.60
N MET A 173 14.81 1.22 -3.47
CA MET A 173 14.03 -0.01 -3.38
C MET A 173 12.54 0.22 -3.62
N ILE A 174 11.96 1.27 -3.02
CA ILE A 174 10.55 1.65 -3.25
C ILE A 174 10.36 2.04 -4.72
N SER A 175 11.23 2.85 -5.29
CA SER A 175 11.15 3.27 -6.70
C SER A 175 11.29 2.08 -7.66
N GLY A 176 12.19 1.14 -7.37
CA GLY A 176 12.34 -0.12 -8.11
C GLY A 176 11.07 -0.96 -8.09
N MET A 177 10.45 -1.10 -6.92
CA MET A 177 9.17 -1.78 -6.75
C MET A 177 8.04 -1.09 -7.54
N VAL A 178 7.92 0.24 -7.42
CA VAL A 178 6.93 1.03 -8.18
C VAL A 178 7.14 0.86 -9.68
N ASN A 179 8.39 0.91 -10.15
CA ASN A 179 8.71 0.71 -11.57
C ASN A 179 8.36 -0.70 -12.07
N ARG A 180 8.53 -1.72 -11.23
CA ARG A 180 8.22 -3.13 -11.57
C ARG A 180 6.74 -3.40 -11.64
N TYR A 181 5.95 -2.92 -10.66
CA TYR A 181 4.53 -3.24 -10.53
C TYR A 181 3.61 -2.17 -11.10
N LYS A 182 4.11 -0.96 -11.38
CA LYS A 182 3.35 0.17 -11.94
C LYS A 182 1.98 0.36 -11.25
N PRO A 183 1.92 0.45 -9.90
CA PRO A 183 0.68 0.76 -9.23
C PRO A 183 0.20 2.15 -9.60
N GLY A 184 -1.11 2.35 -9.69
CA GLY A 184 -1.69 3.68 -9.85
C GLY A 184 -1.68 4.49 -8.56
N ILE A 185 -1.58 3.81 -7.40
CA ILE A 185 -1.44 4.44 -6.09
C ILE A 185 -0.55 3.60 -5.17
N VAL A 186 0.32 4.28 -4.41
CA VAL A 186 1.06 3.72 -3.28
C VAL A 186 0.61 4.42 -2.01
N VAL A 187 0.20 3.65 -1.02
CA VAL A 187 -0.22 4.13 0.30
C VAL A 187 0.84 3.74 1.33
N TYR A 188 1.31 4.71 2.11
CA TYR A 188 2.26 4.52 3.19
C TYR A 188 1.53 4.66 4.53
N ASP A 189 1.43 3.59 5.31
CA ASP A 189 0.96 3.64 6.71
C ASP A 189 2.13 4.08 7.59
N LEU A 190 2.17 5.36 7.95
CA LEU A 190 3.27 5.96 8.71
C LEU A 190 3.01 5.94 10.22
N PRO A 191 4.04 5.98 11.08
CA PRO A 191 3.86 6.17 12.51
C PRO A 191 3.18 7.51 12.83
N PRO A 192 2.70 7.72 14.09
CA PRO A 192 2.17 9.00 14.50
C PRO A 192 3.24 10.11 14.43
N MET A 193 2.90 11.25 13.82
CA MET A 193 3.87 12.29 13.47
C MET A 193 4.48 13.04 14.66
N LEU A 194 3.78 13.08 15.81
CA LEU A 194 4.29 13.72 17.03
C LEU A 194 5.10 12.76 17.90
N VAL A 195 5.24 11.49 17.48
CA VAL A 195 5.89 10.44 18.27
C VAL A 195 7.21 9.97 17.66
N SER A 196 7.38 10.15 16.34
CA SER A 196 8.53 9.66 15.60
C SER A 196 8.95 10.63 14.51
N ASP A 197 10.25 10.82 14.37
CA ASP A 197 10.90 11.55 13.27
C ASP A 197 10.91 10.77 11.95
N ASP A 198 10.61 9.47 11.99
CA ASP A 198 10.52 8.59 10.81
C ASP A 198 9.56 9.15 9.75
N VAL A 199 8.50 9.86 10.19
CA VAL A 199 7.54 10.53 9.28
C VAL A 199 8.25 11.56 8.42
N SER A 200 9.11 12.39 9.02
CA SER A 200 9.82 13.47 8.33
C SER A 200 10.73 12.97 7.22
N ALA A 201 11.25 11.75 7.34
CA ALA A 201 12.08 11.14 6.30
C ALA A 201 11.27 10.65 5.08
N ILE A 202 10.01 10.32 5.27
CA ILE A 202 9.13 9.82 4.19
C ILE A 202 8.36 10.96 3.50
N LEU A 203 7.99 12.03 4.23
CA LEU A 203 7.19 13.13 3.69
C LEU A 203 7.72 13.74 2.38
N PRO A 204 9.04 13.95 2.16
CA PRO A 204 9.55 14.46 0.88
C PRO A 204 9.28 13.54 -0.32
N HIS A 205 8.89 12.29 -0.09
CA HIS A 205 8.71 11.27 -1.11
C HIS A 205 7.25 10.90 -1.36
N VAL A 206 6.30 11.64 -0.76
CA VAL A 206 4.86 11.48 -0.98
C VAL A 206 4.25 12.75 -1.56
N ASP A 207 3.14 12.58 -2.26
CA ASP A 207 2.47 13.70 -2.93
C ASP A 207 1.42 14.36 -2.03
N CYS A 208 0.79 13.56 -1.14
CA CYS A 208 -0.23 14.05 -0.21
C CYS A 208 -0.26 13.24 1.09
N VAL A 209 -0.86 13.84 2.11
CA VAL A 209 -0.99 13.25 3.45
C VAL A 209 -2.46 13.25 3.86
N LEU A 210 -2.95 12.08 4.30
CA LEU A 210 -4.22 11.94 5.00
C LEU A 210 -3.95 11.87 6.51
N MET A 211 -4.42 12.87 7.25
CA MET A 211 -4.30 12.93 8.71
C MET A 211 -5.51 12.27 9.36
N VAL A 212 -5.28 11.23 10.17
CA VAL A 212 -6.31 10.57 10.96
C VAL A 212 -6.30 11.10 12.38
N ALA A 213 -7.32 11.85 12.75
CA ALA A 213 -7.50 12.39 14.10
C ALA A 213 -8.69 11.71 14.80
N ALA A 214 -8.58 11.48 16.10
CA ALA A 214 -9.65 10.95 16.92
C ALA A 214 -10.33 12.09 17.71
N ALA A 215 -11.62 12.32 17.46
CA ALA A 215 -12.36 13.34 18.17
C ALA A 215 -12.29 13.12 19.70
N GLY A 216 -11.93 14.19 20.44
CA GLY A 216 -11.78 14.16 21.90
C GLY A 216 -10.52 13.44 22.43
N ARG A 217 -9.58 13.04 21.54
CA ARG A 217 -8.32 12.36 21.93
C ARG A 217 -7.07 12.95 21.28
N THR A 218 -7.25 13.89 20.36
CA THR A 218 -6.17 14.60 19.65
C THR A 218 -6.30 16.09 19.86
#